data_bd3f3d9cdcada95484eaacc00506ebd8
#
_entry.id   bd3f3d9cdcada95484eaacc00506ebd8
#
_cell.length_a   1.000
_cell.length_b   1.000
_cell.length_c   1.000
_cell.angle_alpha   90.00
_cell.angle_beta   90.00
_cell.angle_gamma   90.00
#
_symmetry.space_group_name_H-M   'P 1'
#
loop_
_entity.id
_entity.type
_entity.pdbx_description
1 polymer ?
#
loop_
_entity_poly.entity_id
_entity_poly.type
_entity_poly.pdbx_seq_one_letter_code
_entity_poly.pdbx_strand_id
1 'polypeptide(L)'
;MEETRTFSTRDATNVHTSFRKAGNRMSAWAALLAAGLLEVGWALGLKYSDGLTRFWPTAATVIAIALSFGLMALALRSLPFGTAYAVWTGIGAVGSILVGMLLYSEPTDPFRIVCLALIVAGMVGLKLNSPV
;
A
#
# COMPACT_ATOMS: atom_id res chain seq x y z
N MET A 1 -53.39 -3.06 14.10
CA MET A 1 -52.40 -2.41 14.99
C MET A 1 -51.12 -2.26 14.20
N GLU A 2 -50.92 -1.09 13.63
CA GLU A 2 -49.79 -0.77 12.76
C GLU A 2 -48.65 -0.29 13.63
N GLU A 3 -47.62 -1.13 13.78
CA GLU A 3 -46.41 -0.80 14.55
C GLU A 3 -45.54 0.09 13.65
N THR A 4 -45.80 1.38 13.69
CA THR A 4 -44.92 2.40 13.13
C THR A 4 -43.60 2.34 13.88
N ARG A 5 -42.60 1.59 13.32
CA ARG A 5 -41.20 1.67 13.78
C ARG A 5 -40.74 3.11 13.62
N THR A 6 -40.72 3.83 14.71
CA THR A 6 -40.05 5.13 14.79
C THR A 6 -38.58 4.89 14.48
N PHE A 7 -38.16 5.28 13.28
CA PHE A 7 -36.76 5.31 12.88
C PHE A 7 -36.00 6.23 13.84
N SER A 8 -35.23 5.61 14.74
CA SER A 8 -34.55 6.33 15.81
C SER A 8 -33.39 7.15 15.23
N THR A 9 -33.20 8.37 15.73
CA THR A 9 -32.05 9.22 15.41
C THR A 9 -30.69 8.51 15.64
N ARG A 10 -30.67 7.48 16.51
CA ARG A 10 -29.51 6.60 16.72
C ARG A 10 -29.19 5.76 15.48
N ASP A 11 -30.19 5.32 14.71
CA ASP A 11 -29.98 4.52 13.49
C ASP A 11 -29.40 5.37 12.37
N ALA A 12 -29.84 6.61 12.23
CA ALA A 12 -29.30 7.56 11.28
C ALA A 12 -27.83 7.90 11.57
N THR A 13 -27.48 8.10 12.86
CA THR A 13 -26.07 8.36 13.26
C THR A 13 -25.18 7.14 13.05
N ASN A 14 -25.68 5.95 13.29
CA ASN A 14 -24.92 4.71 13.04
C ASN A 14 -24.67 4.46 11.57
N VAL A 15 -25.64 4.76 10.71
CA VAL A 15 -25.49 4.65 9.25
C VAL A 15 -24.46 5.66 8.75
N HIS A 16 -24.53 6.92 9.18
CA HIS A 16 -23.54 7.95 8.80
C HIS A 16 -22.12 7.62 9.26
N THR A 17 -21.95 7.09 10.47
CA THR A 17 -20.64 6.68 10.97
C THR A 17 -20.10 5.46 10.23
N SER A 18 -20.95 4.53 9.81
CA SER A 18 -20.56 3.37 9.00
C SER A 18 -20.08 3.75 7.60
N PHE A 19 -20.80 4.65 6.92
CA PHE A 19 -20.37 5.15 5.60
C PHE A 19 -19.07 5.95 5.66
N ARG A 20 -18.89 6.76 6.70
CA ARG A 20 -17.66 7.51 6.93
C ARG A 20 -16.47 6.59 7.22
N LYS A 21 -16.70 5.50 7.96
CA LYS A 21 -15.70 4.48 8.27
C LYS A 21 -15.30 3.68 7.04
N ALA A 22 -16.26 3.33 6.17
CA ALA A 22 -16.01 2.62 4.91
C ALA A 22 -15.23 3.49 3.90
N GLY A 23 -15.61 4.77 3.75
CA GLY A 23 -14.89 5.73 2.90
C GLY A 23 -13.45 5.96 3.37
N ASN A 24 -13.23 6.03 4.67
CA ASN A 24 -11.90 6.21 5.26
C ASN A 24 -10.99 4.97 5.06
N ARG A 25 -11.58 3.77 5.00
CA ARG A 25 -10.85 2.52 4.71
C ARG A 25 -10.42 2.41 3.24
N MET A 26 -11.31 2.73 2.31
CA MET A 26 -10.97 2.74 0.87
C MET A 26 -9.83 3.72 0.60
N SER A 27 -9.86 4.90 1.21
CA SER A 27 -8.79 5.87 1.08
C SER A 27 -7.48 5.41 1.72
N ALA A 28 -7.54 4.67 2.84
CA ALA A 28 -6.37 4.10 3.50
C ALA A 28 -5.68 3.01 2.65
N TRP A 29 -6.45 2.13 2.02
CA TRP A 29 -5.90 1.13 1.08
C TRP A 29 -5.32 1.78 -0.17
N ALA A 30 -5.98 2.81 -0.71
CA ALA A 30 -5.45 3.57 -1.84
C ALA A 30 -4.14 4.29 -1.48
N ALA A 31 -4.05 4.91 -0.30
CA ALA A 31 -2.84 5.52 0.20
C ALA A 31 -1.71 4.49 0.37
N LEU A 32 -2.03 3.29 0.88
CA LEU A 32 -1.08 2.21 1.05
C LEU A 32 -0.53 1.70 -0.29
N LEU A 33 -1.40 1.53 -1.30
CA LEU A 33 -0.99 1.15 -2.65
C LEU A 33 -0.08 2.23 -3.28
N ALA A 34 -0.45 3.49 -3.16
CA ALA A 34 0.37 4.60 -3.65
C ALA A 34 1.73 4.67 -2.94
N ALA A 35 1.77 4.46 -1.62
CA ALA A 35 3.00 4.38 -0.85
C ALA A 35 3.92 3.25 -1.32
N GLY A 36 3.36 2.05 -1.56
CA GLY A 36 4.11 0.91 -2.08
C GLY A 36 4.65 1.11 -3.51
N LEU A 37 3.90 1.80 -4.38
CA LEU A 37 4.38 2.16 -5.71
C LEU A 37 5.50 3.21 -5.65
N LEU A 38 5.41 4.18 -4.74
CA LEU A 38 6.48 5.15 -4.49
C LEU A 38 7.74 4.47 -3.94
N GLU A 39 7.59 3.36 -3.21
CA GLU A 39 8.73 2.56 -2.74
C GLU A 39 9.53 2.02 -3.91
N VAL A 40 8.89 1.48 -4.93
CA VAL A 40 9.55 1.09 -6.19
C VAL A 40 10.26 2.28 -6.83
N GLY A 41 9.60 3.44 -6.85
CA GLY A 41 10.14 4.67 -7.44
C GLY A 41 11.43 5.14 -6.76
N TRP A 42 11.44 5.24 -5.42
CA TRP A 42 12.64 5.68 -4.74
C TRP A 42 13.75 4.62 -4.71
N ALA A 43 13.42 3.32 -4.69
CA ALA A 43 14.42 2.25 -4.84
C ALA A 43 15.13 2.34 -6.19
N LEU A 44 14.38 2.60 -7.25
CA LEU A 44 14.93 2.86 -8.58
C LEU A 44 15.78 4.16 -8.59
N GLY A 45 15.27 5.21 -7.94
CA GLY A 45 15.97 6.48 -7.80
C GLY A 45 17.32 6.34 -7.09
N LEU A 46 17.42 5.51 -6.07
CA LEU A 46 18.68 5.17 -5.41
C LEU A 46 19.69 4.56 -6.39
N LYS A 47 19.24 3.67 -7.25
CA LYS A 47 20.10 3.05 -8.27
C LYS A 47 20.61 4.07 -9.28
N TYR A 48 19.76 5.01 -9.72
CA TYR A 48 20.16 6.08 -10.65
C TYR A 48 20.97 7.20 -10.01
N SER A 49 20.90 7.34 -8.67
CA SER A 49 21.64 8.38 -7.96
C SER A 49 23.13 8.11 -7.83
N ASP A 50 23.58 6.91 -8.18
CA ASP A 50 24.99 6.49 -8.10
C ASP A 50 25.57 6.75 -6.68
N GLY A 51 24.94 6.13 -5.69
CA GLY A 51 25.33 6.34 -4.28
C GLY A 51 25.03 7.72 -3.73
N LEU A 52 23.97 8.39 -4.23
CA LEU A 52 23.54 9.74 -3.84
C LEU A 52 24.49 10.86 -4.28
N THR A 53 25.34 10.59 -5.29
CA THR A 53 26.27 11.58 -5.83
C THR A 53 25.65 12.51 -6.88
N ARG A 54 24.57 12.04 -7.53
CA ARG A 54 23.87 12.79 -8.58
C ARG A 54 22.72 13.59 -7.95
N PHE A 55 22.78 14.91 -8.04
CA PHE A 55 21.82 15.82 -7.38
C PHE A 55 20.36 15.55 -7.74
N TRP A 56 20.00 15.52 -9.04
CA TRP A 56 18.60 15.38 -9.46
C TRP A 56 17.97 14.02 -9.10
N PRO A 57 18.61 12.86 -9.37
CA PRO A 57 18.10 11.58 -8.91
C PRO A 57 18.00 11.49 -7.38
N THR A 58 18.95 12.04 -6.66
CA THR A 58 18.96 12.07 -5.20
C THR A 58 17.78 12.88 -4.67
N ALA A 59 17.55 14.09 -5.20
CA ALA A 59 16.43 14.94 -4.78
C ALA A 59 15.08 14.24 -5.04
N ALA A 60 14.90 13.63 -6.22
CA ALA A 60 13.71 12.89 -6.56
C ALA A 60 13.48 11.68 -5.62
N THR A 61 14.55 10.97 -5.29
CA THR A 61 14.53 9.84 -4.35
C THR A 61 14.09 10.27 -2.95
N VAL A 62 14.67 11.35 -2.42
CA VAL A 62 14.31 11.87 -1.07
C VAL A 62 12.86 12.31 -1.03
N ILE A 63 12.37 12.98 -2.06
CA ILE A 63 10.96 13.38 -2.15
C ILE A 63 10.05 12.15 -2.21
N ALA A 64 10.38 11.14 -3.01
CA ALA A 64 9.61 9.91 -3.12
C ALA A 64 9.57 9.13 -1.79
N ILE A 65 10.68 9.07 -1.06
CA ILE A 65 10.74 8.50 0.29
C ILE A 65 9.79 9.25 1.23
N ALA A 66 9.88 10.56 1.30
CA ALA A 66 9.05 11.38 2.18
C ALA A 66 7.55 11.20 1.87
N LEU A 67 7.17 11.16 0.59
CA LEU A 67 5.78 10.93 0.16
C LEU A 67 5.32 9.51 0.49
N SER A 68 6.16 8.48 0.25
CA SER A 68 5.85 7.09 0.57
C SER A 68 5.57 6.91 2.05
N PHE A 69 6.45 7.39 2.92
CA PHE A 69 6.27 7.33 4.37
C PHE A 69 5.08 8.17 4.85
N GLY A 70 4.84 9.34 4.27
CA GLY A 70 3.67 10.17 4.57
C GLY A 70 2.34 9.45 4.26
N LEU A 71 2.25 8.83 3.09
CA LEU A 71 1.07 8.03 2.70
C LEU A 71 0.92 6.78 3.57
N MET A 72 2.03 6.12 3.91
CA MET A 72 2.02 4.99 4.84
C MET A 72 1.48 5.42 6.22
N ALA A 73 1.93 6.57 6.75
CA ALA A 73 1.44 7.11 8.02
C ALA A 73 -0.07 7.41 7.98
N LEU A 74 -0.58 7.89 6.84
CA LEU A 74 -2.03 8.08 6.65
C LEU A 74 -2.78 6.74 6.64
N ALA A 75 -2.26 5.72 5.96
CA ALA A 75 -2.85 4.38 5.92
C ALA A 75 -2.93 3.73 7.31
N LEU A 76 -1.89 3.91 8.13
CA LEU A 76 -1.80 3.40 9.50
C LEU A 76 -2.84 3.98 10.47
N ARG A 77 -3.51 5.08 10.11
CA ARG A 77 -4.63 5.59 10.91
C ARG A 77 -5.85 4.69 10.90
N SER A 78 -5.98 3.85 9.89
CA SER A 78 -7.17 3.02 9.66
C SER A 78 -6.86 1.53 9.49
N LEU A 79 -5.61 1.17 9.22
CA LEU A 79 -5.17 -0.20 8.98
C LEU A 79 -4.28 -0.69 10.12
N PRO A 80 -4.35 -2.00 10.46
CA PRO A 80 -3.44 -2.61 11.43
C PRO A 80 -1.99 -2.50 10.95
N PHE A 81 -1.08 -2.16 11.86
CA PHE A 81 0.33 -1.92 11.56
C PHE A 81 0.98 -3.08 10.79
N GLY A 82 0.83 -4.32 11.28
CA GLY A 82 1.47 -5.48 10.67
C GLY A 82 0.98 -5.73 9.24
N THR A 83 -0.34 -5.64 9.00
CA THR A 83 -0.94 -5.81 7.67
C THR A 83 -0.48 -4.70 6.72
N ALA A 84 -0.56 -3.45 7.16
CA ALA A 84 -0.16 -2.31 6.34
C ALA A 84 1.32 -2.38 5.97
N TYR A 85 2.19 -2.68 6.93
CA TYR A 85 3.62 -2.79 6.70
C TYR A 85 3.96 -3.95 5.75
N ALA A 86 3.39 -5.13 5.96
CA ALA A 86 3.61 -6.30 5.11
C ALA A 86 3.14 -6.07 3.65
N VAL A 87 2.00 -5.42 3.47
CA VAL A 87 1.49 -5.10 2.12
C VAL A 87 2.35 -4.03 1.45
N TRP A 88 2.73 -2.98 2.17
CA TRP A 88 3.61 -1.92 1.64
C TRP A 88 4.96 -2.46 1.17
N THR A 89 5.66 -3.19 2.04
CA THR A 89 6.95 -3.82 1.70
C THR A 89 6.81 -4.87 0.59
N GLY A 90 5.71 -5.62 0.59
CA GLY A 90 5.45 -6.61 -0.45
C GLY A 90 5.23 -5.97 -1.82
N ILE A 91 4.49 -4.87 -1.92
CA ILE A 91 4.32 -4.12 -3.17
C ILE A 91 5.67 -3.59 -3.67
N GLY A 92 6.46 -3.00 -2.76
CA GLY A 92 7.81 -2.51 -3.08
C GLY A 92 8.72 -3.62 -3.59
N ALA A 93 8.74 -4.78 -2.90
CA ALA A 93 9.54 -5.94 -3.29
C ALA A 93 9.14 -6.49 -4.66
N VAL A 94 7.85 -6.78 -4.86
CA VAL A 94 7.32 -7.29 -6.14
C VAL A 94 7.60 -6.30 -7.26
N GLY A 95 7.30 -5.03 -7.06
CA GLY A 95 7.50 -3.98 -8.05
C GLY A 95 8.98 -3.81 -8.42
N SER A 96 9.87 -3.82 -7.43
CA SER A 96 11.32 -3.70 -7.66
C SER A 96 11.89 -4.89 -8.41
N ILE A 97 11.43 -6.12 -8.12
CA ILE A 97 11.84 -7.32 -8.85
C ILE A 97 11.34 -7.25 -10.31
N LEU A 98 10.09 -6.86 -10.53
CA LEU A 98 9.54 -6.70 -11.89
C LEU A 98 10.31 -5.63 -12.69
N VAL A 99 10.63 -4.50 -12.09
CA VAL A 99 11.48 -3.47 -12.71
C VAL A 99 12.87 -3.99 -13.00
N GLY A 100 13.48 -4.77 -12.09
CA GLY A 100 14.76 -5.42 -12.29
C GLY A 100 14.76 -6.35 -13.51
N MET A 101 13.72 -7.18 -13.66
CA MET A 101 13.55 -8.06 -14.81
C MET A 101 13.36 -7.30 -16.12
N LEU A 102 12.57 -6.22 -16.11
CA LEU A 102 12.21 -5.48 -17.32
C LEU A 102 13.29 -4.50 -17.79
N LEU A 103 13.91 -3.76 -16.86
CA LEU A 103 14.87 -2.69 -17.20
C LEU A 103 16.33 -3.15 -17.11
N TYR A 104 16.63 -4.12 -16.29
CA TYR A 104 18.01 -4.56 -16.03
C TYR A 104 18.28 -5.99 -16.52
N SER A 105 17.33 -6.59 -17.25
CA SER A 105 17.45 -7.95 -17.80
C SER A 105 17.86 -9.00 -16.72
N GLU A 106 17.35 -8.81 -15.49
CA GLU A 106 17.61 -9.78 -14.43
C GLU A 106 16.99 -11.14 -14.75
N PRO A 107 17.57 -12.25 -14.27
CA PRO A 107 17.08 -13.59 -14.57
C PRO A 107 15.61 -13.76 -14.18
N THR A 108 14.83 -14.40 -15.07
CA THR A 108 13.42 -14.76 -14.88
C THR A 108 13.26 -16.26 -14.74
N ASP A 109 13.96 -16.85 -13.78
CA ASP A 109 13.84 -18.28 -13.54
C ASP A 109 12.50 -18.64 -12.87
N PRO A 110 12.01 -19.91 -13.05
CA PRO A 110 10.72 -20.33 -12.51
C PRO A 110 10.64 -20.22 -10.98
N PHE A 111 11.73 -20.41 -10.27
CA PHE A 111 11.77 -20.31 -8.82
C PHE A 111 11.49 -18.87 -8.35
N ARG A 112 12.05 -17.88 -9.05
CA ARG A 112 11.82 -16.46 -8.76
C ARG A 112 10.36 -16.07 -8.98
N ILE A 113 9.73 -16.60 -10.04
CA ILE A 113 8.30 -16.39 -10.31
C ILE A 113 7.43 -17.00 -9.21
N VAL A 114 7.75 -18.19 -8.73
CA VAL A 114 7.03 -18.83 -7.62
C VAL A 114 7.15 -17.98 -6.35
N CYS A 115 8.35 -17.48 -6.02
CA CYS A 115 8.54 -16.59 -4.87
C CYS A 115 7.71 -15.31 -4.97
N LEU A 116 7.66 -14.69 -6.16
CA LEU A 116 6.79 -13.52 -6.39
C LEU A 116 5.31 -13.85 -6.18
N ALA A 117 4.85 -14.97 -6.70
CA ALA A 117 3.47 -15.42 -6.52
C ALA A 117 3.14 -15.64 -5.04
N LEU A 118 4.06 -16.21 -4.25
CA LEU A 118 3.88 -16.38 -2.81
C LEU A 118 3.79 -15.05 -2.06
N ILE A 119 4.59 -14.05 -2.41
CA ILE A 119 4.51 -12.71 -1.82
C ILE A 119 3.14 -12.09 -2.11
N VAL A 120 2.69 -12.13 -3.36
CA VAL A 120 1.38 -11.60 -3.76
C VAL A 120 0.25 -12.33 -3.05
N ALA A 121 0.30 -13.67 -3.00
CA ALA A 121 -0.69 -14.48 -2.31
C ALA A 121 -0.75 -14.14 -0.80
N GLY A 122 0.41 -13.97 -0.17
CA GLY A 122 0.50 -13.55 1.24
C GLY A 122 -0.12 -12.18 1.49
N MET A 123 0.15 -11.19 0.62
CA MET A 123 -0.46 -9.86 0.72
C MET A 123 -1.98 -9.88 0.57
N VAL A 124 -2.48 -10.64 -0.43
CA VAL A 124 -3.93 -10.79 -0.65
C VAL A 124 -4.57 -11.49 0.55
N GLY A 125 -3.95 -12.55 1.07
CA GLY A 125 -4.41 -13.25 2.25
C GLY A 125 -4.51 -12.34 3.48
N LEU A 126 -3.50 -11.51 3.72
CA LEU A 126 -3.52 -10.53 4.81
C LEU A 126 -4.63 -9.49 4.63
N LYS A 127 -4.83 -9.01 3.41
CA LYS A 127 -5.92 -8.06 3.11
C LYS A 127 -7.28 -8.67 3.37
N LEU A 128 -7.52 -9.91 2.94
CA LEU A 128 -8.80 -10.58 3.09
C LEU A 128 -9.10 -10.95 4.55
N ASN A 129 -8.08 -11.25 5.33
CA ASN A 129 -8.20 -11.62 6.75
C ASN A 129 -7.99 -10.44 7.70
N SER A 130 -7.86 -9.23 7.19
CA SER A 130 -7.71 -8.03 8.02
C SER A 130 -9.02 -7.73 8.76
N PRO A 131 -8.99 -7.57 10.09
CA PRO A 131 -10.19 -7.36 10.92
C PRO A 131 -10.78 -5.94 10.78
N VAL A 132 -10.64 -5.32 9.63
CA VAL A 132 -11.02 -3.92 9.37
C VAL A 132 -12.07 -3.84 8.28
#